data_6bf458ea5ae60b7b92a6aab6e946c2f3
#
_entry.id   6bf458ea5ae60b7b92a6aab6e946c2f3
#
_cell.length_a   1.000
_cell.length_b   1.000
_cell.length_c   1.000
_cell.angle_alpha   90.00
_cell.angle_beta   90.00
_cell.angle_gamma   90.00
#
_symmetry.space_group_name_H-M   'P 1'
#
loop_
_entity.id
_entity.type
_entity.pdbx_description
1 polymer ?
#
loop_
_entity_poly.entity_id
_entity_poly.type
_entity_poly.pdbx_seq_one_letter_code
_entity_poly.pdbx_strand_id
1 'polypeptide(L)'
;MRAAWAITGTTVRQLLGVRRAIIFGLAALAPAAVFLLLVQTVTDEAAITHVLAMIAGLYFPLLVPIVALIIASSALGDERRDGTLSFLVLRPIPRSVIALTKFAGAVIVAAGLNALGAVALATVYGIQTGSWALLVPLVVGGVVASVVYASLAVPLGFFTNWSVLIGLVFVFI
;
A
#
# COMPACT_ATOMS: atom_id res chain seq x y z
N MET A 1 16.76 -9.57 18.66
CA MET A 1 15.65 -10.05 17.81
C MET A 1 14.26 -9.76 18.41
N ARG A 2 13.98 -10.08 19.68
CA ARG A 2 12.64 -9.82 20.29
C ARG A 2 12.20 -8.35 20.23
N ALA A 3 13.11 -7.38 20.44
CA ALA A 3 12.81 -5.96 20.37
C ALA A 3 12.41 -5.49 18.97
N ALA A 4 13.05 -6.00 17.91
CA ALA A 4 12.72 -5.66 16.53
C ALA A 4 11.29 -6.11 16.17
N TRP A 5 10.91 -7.34 16.50
CA TRP A 5 9.57 -7.85 16.29
C TRP A 5 8.49 -7.06 17.06
N ALA A 6 8.81 -6.65 18.30
CA ALA A 6 7.89 -5.82 19.08
C ALA A 6 7.68 -4.44 18.42
N ILE A 7 8.73 -3.80 17.92
CA ILE A 7 8.64 -2.50 17.23
C ILE A 7 7.86 -2.64 15.92
N THR A 8 8.14 -3.65 15.11
CA THR A 8 7.39 -3.89 13.87
C THR A 8 5.91 -4.14 14.17
N GLY A 9 5.59 -4.95 15.17
CA GLY A 9 4.20 -5.24 15.57
C GLY A 9 3.45 -4.00 16.07
N THR A 10 4.09 -3.13 16.85
CA THR A 10 3.49 -1.85 17.27
C THR A 10 3.30 -0.91 16.09
N THR A 11 4.25 -0.85 15.16
CA THR A 11 4.12 -0.04 13.93
C THR A 11 2.94 -0.49 13.09
N VAL A 12 2.80 -1.80 12.86
CA VAL A 12 1.66 -2.36 12.11
C VAL A 12 0.33 -1.98 12.78
N ARG A 13 0.24 -2.11 14.12
CA ARG A 13 -0.97 -1.72 14.86
C ARG A 13 -1.26 -0.22 14.80
N GLN A 14 -0.24 0.63 14.85
CA GLN A 14 -0.38 2.08 14.69
C GLN A 14 -0.90 2.46 13.30
N LEU A 15 -0.32 1.86 12.25
CA LEU A 15 -0.68 2.12 10.87
C LEU A 15 -2.08 1.58 10.52
N LEU A 16 -2.48 0.44 11.11
CA LEU A 16 -3.79 -0.19 10.98
C LEU A 16 -4.79 0.29 12.04
N GLY A 17 -4.68 1.51 12.56
CA GLY A 17 -5.76 2.08 13.38
C GLY A 17 -7.11 1.93 12.67
N VAL A 18 -8.18 1.54 13.39
CA VAL A 18 -9.47 1.11 12.82
C VAL A 18 -9.98 2.04 11.72
N ARG A 19 -9.93 3.35 11.94
CA ARG A 19 -10.37 4.35 10.94
C ARG A 19 -9.52 4.31 9.67
N ARG A 20 -8.18 4.21 9.80
CA ARG A 20 -7.25 4.14 8.65
C ARG A 20 -7.42 2.82 7.91
N ALA A 21 -7.55 1.71 8.62
CA ALA A 21 -7.74 0.39 8.01
C ALA A 21 -9.03 0.33 7.17
N ILE A 22 -10.12 0.93 7.65
CA ILE A 22 -11.38 1.02 6.90
C ILE A 22 -11.20 1.87 5.64
N ILE A 23 -10.64 3.08 5.74
CA ILE A 23 -10.47 4.00 4.61
C ILE A 23 -9.58 3.36 3.53
N PHE A 24 -8.41 2.84 3.91
CA PHE A 24 -7.49 2.24 2.94
C PHE A 24 -7.96 0.88 2.44
N GLY A 25 -8.68 0.11 3.27
CA GLY A 25 -9.32 -1.13 2.84
C GLY A 25 -10.40 -0.88 1.78
N LEU A 26 -11.26 0.12 1.99
CA LEU A 26 -12.25 0.55 1.00
C LEU A 26 -11.59 1.07 -0.28
N ALA A 27 -10.55 1.89 -0.16
CA ALA A 27 -9.80 2.39 -1.32
C ALA A 27 -9.13 1.24 -2.11
N ALA A 28 -8.58 0.24 -1.43
CA ALA A 28 -7.99 -0.93 -2.07
C ALA A 28 -9.02 -1.80 -2.79
N LEU A 29 -10.24 -1.90 -2.27
CA LEU A 29 -11.34 -2.67 -2.87
C LEU A 29 -12.10 -1.90 -3.96
N ALA A 30 -11.98 -0.58 -4.01
CA ALA A 30 -12.71 0.27 -4.98
C ALA A 30 -12.51 -0.17 -6.45
N PRO A 31 -11.29 -0.49 -6.94
CA PRO A 31 -11.11 -0.95 -8.32
C PRO A 31 -11.87 -2.24 -8.63
N ALA A 32 -11.90 -3.19 -7.69
CA ALA A 32 -12.64 -4.43 -7.85
C ALA A 32 -14.16 -4.19 -7.86
N ALA A 33 -14.66 -3.27 -7.04
CA ALA A 33 -16.06 -2.88 -7.02
C ALA A 33 -16.47 -2.19 -8.33
N VAL A 34 -15.65 -1.26 -8.83
CA VAL A 34 -15.89 -0.59 -10.12
C VAL A 34 -15.86 -1.61 -11.26
N PHE A 35 -14.90 -2.53 -11.25
CA PHE A 35 -14.82 -3.60 -12.25
C PHE A 35 -16.07 -4.49 -12.22
N LEU A 36 -16.51 -4.88 -11.03
CA LEU A 36 -17.73 -5.69 -10.87
C LEU A 36 -18.98 -5.00 -11.44
N LEU A 37 -19.11 -3.69 -11.25
CA LEU A 37 -20.23 -2.91 -11.79
C LEU A 37 -20.16 -2.81 -13.32
N LEU A 38 -18.99 -2.53 -13.88
CA LEU A 38 -18.82 -2.35 -15.32
C LEU A 38 -18.95 -3.67 -16.09
N VAL A 39 -18.47 -4.76 -15.54
CA VAL A 39 -18.51 -6.07 -16.20
C VAL A 39 -19.94 -6.60 -16.36
N GLN A 40 -20.90 -6.13 -15.55
CA GLN A 40 -22.32 -6.51 -15.71
C GLN A 40 -22.94 -6.00 -17.03
N THR A 41 -22.35 -4.99 -17.63
CA THR A 41 -22.82 -4.39 -18.90
C THR A 41 -22.14 -4.97 -20.13
N VAL A 42 -21.21 -5.91 -19.95
CA VAL A 42 -20.35 -6.47 -21.00
C VAL A 42 -20.46 -7.98 -21.00
N THR A 43 -20.71 -8.56 -22.16
CA THR A 43 -20.87 -10.01 -22.33
C THR A 43 -19.75 -10.68 -23.12
N ASP A 44 -18.94 -9.88 -23.83
CA ASP A 44 -17.81 -10.36 -24.62
C ASP A 44 -16.53 -10.43 -23.79
N GLU A 45 -15.81 -11.55 -23.84
CA GLU A 45 -14.59 -11.80 -23.05
C GLU A 45 -13.46 -10.81 -23.40
N ALA A 46 -13.33 -10.43 -24.68
CA ALA A 46 -12.33 -9.45 -25.10
C ALA A 46 -12.64 -8.07 -24.49
N ALA A 47 -13.90 -7.68 -24.42
CA ALA A 47 -14.32 -6.43 -23.82
C ALA A 47 -14.17 -6.47 -22.29
N ILE A 48 -14.42 -7.59 -21.61
CA ILE A 48 -14.13 -7.77 -20.17
C ILE A 48 -12.65 -7.56 -19.90
N THR A 49 -11.77 -8.15 -20.70
CA THR A 49 -10.33 -8.00 -20.58
C THR A 49 -9.89 -6.54 -20.81
N HIS A 50 -10.51 -5.84 -21.75
CA HIS A 50 -10.24 -4.42 -21.99
C HIS A 50 -10.63 -3.54 -20.80
N VAL A 51 -11.80 -3.77 -20.20
CA VAL A 51 -12.24 -3.07 -18.98
C VAL A 51 -11.28 -3.33 -17.83
N LEU A 52 -10.82 -4.57 -17.65
CA LEU A 52 -9.79 -4.88 -16.65
C LEU A 52 -8.49 -4.09 -16.91
N ALA A 53 -8.02 -4.05 -18.16
CA ALA A 53 -6.80 -3.34 -18.51
C ALA A 53 -6.91 -1.83 -18.22
N MET A 54 -8.06 -1.21 -18.50
CA MET A 54 -8.31 0.19 -18.15
C MET A 54 -8.28 0.42 -16.64
N ILE A 55 -8.93 -0.43 -15.86
CA ILE A 55 -8.97 -0.30 -14.39
C ILE A 55 -7.59 -0.56 -13.79
N ALA A 56 -6.89 -1.61 -14.24
CA ALA A 56 -5.53 -1.90 -13.79
C ALA A 56 -4.56 -0.77 -14.17
N GLY A 57 -4.74 -0.18 -15.35
CA GLY A 57 -3.99 0.98 -15.83
C GLY A 57 -4.18 2.24 -14.97
N LEU A 58 -5.27 2.35 -14.22
CA LEU A 58 -5.49 3.41 -13.22
C LEU A 58 -5.07 2.96 -11.82
N TYR A 59 -5.32 1.70 -11.47
CA TYR A 59 -5.01 1.16 -10.14
C TYR A 59 -3.52 1.18 -9.83
N PHE A 60 -2.70 0.63 -10.72
CA PHE A 60 -1.26 0.50 -10.48
C PHE A 60 -0.51 1.84 -10.44
N PRO A 61 -0.71 2.80 -11.38
CA PRO A 61 0.00 4.07 -11.33
C PRO A 61 -0.61 5.09 -10.35
N LEU A 62 -1.87 4.96 -9.92
CA LEU A 62 -2.53 5.93 -9.05
C LEU A 62 -2.72 5.41 -7.62
N LEU A 63 -3.55 4.37 -7.44
CA LEU A 63 -3.97 3.94 -6.11
C LEU A 63 -2.86 3.23 -5.34
N VAL A 64 -2.10 2.36 -5.99
CA VAL A 64 -0.99 1.63 -5.35
C VAL A 64 0.07 2.59 -4.77
N PRO A 65 0.58 3.59 -5.54
CA PRO A 65 1.50 4.58 -4.99
C PRO A 65 0.89 5.42 -3.88
N ILE A 66 -0.34 5.92 -4.05
CA ILE A 66 -1.00 6.77 -3.05
C ILE A 66 -1.11 6.03 -1.71
N VAL A 67 -1.63 4.80 -1.72
CA VAL A 67 -1.77 3.98 -0.50
C VAL A 67 -0.39 3.72 0.13
N ALA A 68 0.59 3.31 -0.67
CA ALA A 68 1.94 3.02 -0.19
C ALA A 68 2.63 4.28 0.37
N LEU A 69 2.54 5.43 -0.32
CA LEU A 69 3.14 6.70 0.11
C LEU A 69 2.54 7.21 1.42
N ILE A 70 1.22 7.19 1.57
CA ILE A 70 0.56 7.67 2.79
C ILE A 70 0.91 6.78 3.98
N ILE A 71 0.85 5.46 3.84
CA ILE A 71 1.15 4.52 4.91
C ILE A 71 2.63 4.58 5.28
N ALA A 72 3.51 4.56 4.30
CA ALA A 72 4.95 4.53 4.55
C ALA A 72 5.47 5.85 5.12
N SER A 73 4.97 7.00 4.66
CA SER A 73 5.37 8.31 5.21
C SER A 73 4.91 8.49 6.65
N SER A 74 3.75 7.94 7.03
CA SER A 74 3.24 8.03 8.41
C SER A 74 4.00 7.14 9.39
N ALA A 75 4.75 6.13 8.93
CA ALA A 75 5.48 5.22 9.81
C ALA A 75 6.53 5.91 10.70
N LEU A 76 7.18 6.96 10.21
CA LEU A 76 8.10 7.82 10.96
C LEU A 76 7.58 9.25 11.10
N GLY A 77 6.78 9.71 10.14
CA GLY A 77 6.27 11.07 10.10
C GLY A 77 5.30 11.39 11.25
N ASP A 78 4.49 10.44 11.67
CA ASP A 78 3.57 10.64 12.79
C ASP A 78 4.36 10.81 14.11
N GLU A 79 5.37 9.98 14.36
CA GLU A 79 6.21 10.10 15.57
C GLU A 79 7.01 11.41 15.62
N ARG A 80 7.42 11.92 14.47
CA ARG A 80 8.06 13.23 14.36
C ARG A 80 7.07 14.36 14.72
N ARG A 81 5.84 14.29 14.18
CA ARG A 81 4.79 15.30 14.46
C ARG A 81 4.36 15.30 15.91
N ASP A 82 4.25 14.12 16.52
CA ASP A 82 3.84 13.94 17.90
C ASP A 82 4.97 14.22 18.91
N GLY A 83 6.20 14.51 18.45
CA GLY A 83 7.37 14.76 19.30
C GLY A 83 7.88 13.52 20.02
N THR A 84 7.35 12.34 19.73
CA THR A 84 7.68 11.08 20.40
C THR A 84 8.96 10.44 19.89
N LEU A 85 9.50 10.95 18.78
CA LEU A 85 10.74 10.46 18.16
C LEU A 85 11.94 10.54 19.13
N SER A 86 11.99 11.58 19.99
CA SER A 86 13.04 11.75 21.00
C SER A 86 13.08 10.60 22.00
N PHE A 87 11.93 10.10 22.44
CA PHE A 87 11.85 8.96 23.35
C PHE A 87 12.30 7.64 22.70
N LEU A 88 12.15 7.53 21.40
CA LEU A 88 12.59 6.36 20.64
C LEU A 88 14.12 6.33 20.50
N VAL A 89 14.73 7.51 20.28
CA VAL A 89 16.19 7.66 20.08
C VAL A 89 16.95 7.53 21.40
N LEU A 90 16.33 7.81 22.54
CA LEU A 90 16.92 7.65 23.87
C LEU A 90 17.02 6.19 24.34
N ARG A 91 16.36 5.26 23.65
CA ARG A 91 16.51 3.83 23.96
C ARG A 91 17.85 3.29 23.47
N PRO A 92 18.47 2.32 24.16
CA PRO A 92 19.75 1.73 23.77
C PRO A 92 19.56 0.74 22.58
N ILE A 93 18.93 1.23 21.50
CA ILE A 93 18.68 0.46 20.27
C ILE A 93 19.34 1.22 19.11
N PRO A 94 20.12 0.55 18.25
CA PRO A 94 20.72 1.19 17.08
C PRO A 94 19.66 1.85 16.19
N ARG A 95 19.93 3.07 15.73
CA ARG A 95 19.01 3.85 14.87
C ARG A 95 18.64 3.12 13.59
N SER A 96 19.57 2.34 13.03
CA SER A 96 19.33 1.48 11.86
C SER A 96 18.27 0.41 12.13
N VAL A 97 18.25 -0.18 13.32
CA VAL A 97 17.22 -1.18 13.69
C VAL A 97 15.85 -0.52 13.78
N ILE A 98 15.76 0.69 14.33
CA ILE A 98 14.51 1.45 14.40
C ILE A 98 14.01 1.75 12.98
N ALA A 99 14.87 2.28 12.12
CA ALA A 99 14.51 2.61 10.74
C ALA A 99 14.06 1.37 9.94
N LEU A 100 14.80 0.27 10.04
CA LEU A 100 14.47 -0.98 9.32
C LEU A 100 13.18 -1.61 9.83
N THR A 101 12.93 -1.61 11.14
CA THR A 101 11.69 -2.17 11.70
C THR A 101 10.47 -1.33 11.34
N LYS A 102 10.60 -0.01 11.28
CA LYS A 102 9.56 0.91 10.82
C LYS A 102 9.27 0.73 9.33
N PHE A 103 10.33 0.64 8.53
CA PHE A 103 10.22 0.33 7.11
C PHE A 103 9.52 -1.02 6.88
N ALA A 104 9.95 -2.08 7.56
CA ALA A 104 9.32 -3.39 7.44
C ALA A 104 7.83 -3.35 7.82
N GLY A 105 7.47 -2.65 8.91
CA GLY A 105 6.07 -2.47 9.32
C GLY A 105 5.24 -1.73 8.25
N ALA A 106 5.79 -0.66 7.67
CA ALA A 106 5.15 0.09 6.60
C ALA A 106 4.93 -0.76 5.34
N VAL A 107 5.97 -1.51 4.93
CA VAL A 107 5.89 -2.43 3.78
C VAL A 107 4.82 -3.51 4.00
N ILE A 108 4.79 -4.14 5.17
CA ILE A 108 3.80 -5.18 5.48
C ILE A 108 2.37 -4.63 5.33
N VAL A 109 2.10 -3.44 5.86
CA VAL A 109 0.77 -2.84 5.79
C VAL A 109 0.43 -2.41 4.37
N ALA A 110 1.32 -1.69 3.69
CA ALA A 110 1.08 -1.20 2.33
C ALA A 110 0.94 -2.36 1.33
N ALA A 111 1.85 -3.33 1.39
CA ALA A 111 1.80 -4.52 0.53
C ALA A 111 0.56 -5.38 0.81
N GLY A 112 0.17 -5.54 2.08
CA GLY A 112 -1.04 -6.27 2.46
C GLY A 112 -2.31 -5.64 1.90
N LEU A 113 -2.45 -4.31 1.97
CA LEU A 113 -3.59 -3.57 1.42
C LEU A 113 -3.63 -3.62 -0.11
N ASN A 114 -2.48 -3.40 -0.77
CA ASN A 114 -2.40 -3.47 -2.22
C ASN A 114 -2.59 -4.90 -2.75
N ALA A 115 -2.07 -5.91 -2.05
CA ALA A 115 -2.34 -7.31 -2.38
C ALA A 115 -3.83 -7.66 -2.23
N LEU A 116 -4.50 -7.15 -1.18
CA LEU A 116 -5.94 -7.34 -1.00
C LEU A 116 -6.73 -6.78 -2.19
N GLY A 117 -6.42 -5.56 -2.64
CA GLY A 117 -7.04 -4.97 -3.82
C GLY A 117 -6.78 -5.75 -5.12
N ALA A 118 -5.52 -6.18 -5.30
CA ALA A 118 -5.13 -6.98 -6.45
C ALA A 118 -5.82 -8.35 -6.48
N VAL A 119 -5.90 -9.02 -5.33
CA VAL A 119 -6.64 -10.30 -5.19
C VAL A 119 -8.11 -10.11 -5.48
N ALA A 120 -8.75 -9.06 -4.93
CA ALA A 120 -10.15 -8.78 -5.18
C ALA A 120 -10.42 -8.53 -6.67
N LEU A 121 -9.59 -7.71 -7.34
CA LEU A 121 -9.70 -7.44 -8.77
C LEU A 121 -9.52 -8.72 -9.62
N ALA A 122 -8.49 -9.50 -9.32
CA ALA A 122 -8.21 -10.76 -10.00
C ALA A 122 -9.31 -11.81 -9.78
N THR A 123 -9.93 -11.82 -8.59
CA THR A 123 -11.01 -12.74 -8.27
C THR A 123 -12.27 -12.42 -9.08
N VAL A 124 -12.64 -11.14 -9.17
CA VAL A 124 -13.79 -10.74 -10.02
C VAL A 124 -13.53 -11.12 -11.48
N TYR A 125 -12.32 -10.87 -12.00
CA TYR A 125 -11.95 -11.27 -13.36
C TYR A 125 -12.01 -12.78 -13.56
N GLY A 126 -11.44 -13.56 -12.66
CA GLY A 126 -11.42 -15.02 -12.73
C GLY A 126 -12.81 -15.65 -12.69
N ILE A 127 -13.74 -15.09 -11.92
CA ILE A 127 -15.14 -15.54 -11.88
C ILE A 127 -15.84 -15.26 -13.21
N GLN A 128 -15.58 -14.13 -13.85
CA GLN A 128 -16.25 -13.73 -15.09
C GLN A 128 -15.71 -14.43 -16.34
N THR A 129 -14.41 -14.73 -16.38
CA THR A 129 -13.75 -15.31 -17.57
C THR A 129 -13.32 -16.76 -17.39
N GLY A 130 -13.37 -17.30 -16.17
CA GLY A 130 -12.81 -18.62 -15.84
C GLY A 130 -11.29 -18.66 -15.78
N SER A 131 -10.59 -17.54 -16.08
CA SER A 131 -9.13 -17.47 -16.16
C SER A 131 -8.50 -16.85 -14.90
N TRP A 132 -7.67 -17.60 -14.20
CA TRP A 132 -6.94 -17.16 -13.01
C TRP A 132 -5.50 -16.74 -13.29
N ALA A 133 -5.11 -16.65 -14.56
CA ALA A 133 -3.72 -16.37 -14.96
C ALA A 133 -3.20 -15.00 -14.44
N LEU A 134 -4.09 -14.02 -14.26
CA LEU A 134 -3.72 -12.67 -13.82
C LEU A 134 -3.60 -12.50 -12.30
N LEU A 135 -3.99 -13.49 -11.49
CA LEU A 135 -3.95 -13.39 -10.03
C LEU A 135 -2.52 -13.17 -9.53
N VAL A 136 -1.59 -14.00 -9.95
CA VAL A 136 -0.19 -13.91 -9.51
C VAL A 136 0.49 -12.63 -9.99
N PRO A 137 0.43 -12.24 -11.28
CA PRO A 137 1.02 -10.99 -11.76
C PRO A 137 0.51 -9.74 -11.05
N LEU A 138 -0.81 -9.63 -10.84
CA LEU A 138 -1.40 -8.47 -10.18
C LEU A 138 -0.97 -8.37 -8.71
N VAL A 139 -0.98 -9.48 -7.98
CA VAL A 139 -0.56 -9.51 -6.57
C VAL A 139 0.94 -9.20 -6.43
N VAL A 140 1.78 -9.88 -7.22
CA VAL A 140 3.24 -9.64 -7.19
C VAL A 140 3.55 -8.20 -7.59
N GLY A 141 2.92 -7.67 -8.64
CA GLY A 141 3.08 -6.28 -9.05
C GLY A 141 2.71 -5.30 -7.94
N GLY A 142 1.58 -5.50 -7.26
CA GLY A 142 1.15 -4.65 -6.13
C GLY A 142 2.10 -4.71 -4.93
N VAL A 143 2.61 -5.90 -4.60
CA VAL A 143 3.59 -6.07 -3.51
C VAL A 143 4.92 -5.40 -3.85
N VAL A 144 5.47 -5.66 -5.03
CA VAL A 144 6.75 -5.07 -5.49
C VAL A 144 6.64 -3.54 -5.54
N ALA A 145 5.58 -3.01 -6.13
CA ALA A 145 5.34 -1.57 -6.16
C ALA A 145 5.28 -0.97 -4.74
N SER A 146 4.60 -1.65 -3.79
CA SER A 146 4.54 -1.20 -2.39
C SER A 146 5.92 -1.12 -1.74
N VAL A 147 6.82 -2.06 -2.00
CA VAL A 147 8.21 -2.04 -1.49
C VAL A 147 8.96 -0.84 -2.06
N VAL A 148 8.85 -0.62 -3.37
CA VAL A 148 9.53 0.49 -4.06
C VAL A 148 9.04 1.84 -3.51
N TYR A 149 7.74 2.08 -3.46
CA TYR A 149 7.20 3.34 -2.97
C TYR A 149 7.44 3.54 -1.47
N ALA A 150 7.40 2.48 -0.66
CA ALA A 150 7.73 2.57 0.76
C ALA A 150 9.20 2.95 0.97
N SER A 151 10.13 2.47 0.14
CA SER A 151 11.56 2.81 0.23
C SER A 151 11.83 4.30 0.00
N LEU A 152 11.01 4.97 -0.80
CA LEU A 152 11.06 6.41 -1.01
C LEU A 152 10.30 7.17 0.09
N ALA A 153 9.13 6.69 0.49
CA ALA A 153 8.23 7.41 1.36
C ALA A 153 8.66 7.43 2.84
N VAL A 154 9.26 6.36 3.35
CA VAL A 154 9.72 6.30 4.75
C VAL A 154 10.78 7.36 5.05
N PRO A 155 11.87 7.52 4.27
CA PRO A 155 12.81 8.61 4.49
C PRO A 155 12.17 10.00 4.26
N LEU A 156 11.35 10.17 3.23
CA LEU A 156 10.65 11.44 2.99
C LEU A 156 9.76 11.84 4.17
N GLY A 157 9.04 10.90 4.79
CA GLY A 157 8.23 11.15 5.98
C GLY A 157 9.05 11.63 7.18
N PHE A 158 10.31 11.20 7.28
CA PHE A 158 11.23 11.68 8.31
C PHE A 158 11.70 13.12 8.04
N PHE A 159 12.02 13.48 6.79
CA PHE A 159 12.59 14.78 6.48
C PHE A 159 11.57 15.90 6.32
N THR A 160 10.35 15.62 5.86
CA THR A 160 9.36 16.65 5.53
C THR A 160 7.93 16.24 5.88
N ASN A 161 7.12 17.24 6.23
CA ASN A 161 5.68 17.05 6.40
C ASN A 161 4.93 16.94 5.05
N TRP A 162 5.59 17.31 3.95
CA TRP A 162 5.05 17.28 2.58
C TRP A 162 5.44 16.00 1.83
N SER A 163 5.86 14.96 2.56
CA SER A 163 6.39 13.71 2.00
C SER A 163 5.46 13.04 0.98
N VAL A 164 4.15 13.07 1.23
CA VAL A 164 3.16 12.49 0.31
C VAL A 164 3.07 13.29 -0.98
N LEU A 165 3.08 14.63 -0.91
CA LEU A 165 3.04 15.49 -2.09
C LEU A 165 4.31 15.34 -2.93
N ILE A 166 5.48 15.33 -2.29
CA ILE A 166 6.76 15.12 -2.99
C ILE A 166 6.78 13.73 -3.64
N GLY A 167 6.33 12.70 -2.92
CA GLY A 167 6.22 11.35 -3.46
C GLY A 167 5.27 11.25 -4.65
N LEU A 168 4.12 11.93 -4.61
CA LEU A 168 3.17 12.01 -5.73
C LEU A 168 3.78 12.72 -6.94
N VAL A 169 4.44 13.85 -6.74
CA VAL A 169 5.14 14.56 -7.80
C VAL A 169 6.15 13.63 -8.48
N PHE A 170 6.92 12.86 -7.69
CA PHE A 170 7.90 11.91 -8.23
C PHE A 170 7.27 10.75 -9.02
N VAL A 171 6.04 10.34 -8.68
CA VAL A 171 5.32 9.29 -9.40
C VAL A 171 4.76 9.76 -10.74
N PHE A 172 4.42 11.07 -10.85
CA PHE A 172 3.74 11.63 -12.03
C PHE A 172 4.66 12.41 -12.98
N ILE A 173 5.95 12.59 -12.66
CA ILE A 173 6.98 13.11 -13.55
C ILE A 173 7.76 11.99 -14.21
#